data_85f37b4aa3ed38822e22315161d03426
#
_entry.id   85f37b4aa3ed38822e22315161d03426
#
_cell.length_a   1.000
_cell.length_b   1.000
_cell.length_c   1.000
_cell.angle_alpha   90.00
_cell.angle_beta   90.00
_cell.angle_gamma   90.00
#
_symmetry.space_group_name_H-M   'P 1'
#
loop_
_entity.id
_entity.type
_entity.pdbx_description
1 polymer ?
#
loop_
_entity_poly.entity_id
_entity_poly.type
_entity_poly.pdbx_seq_one_letter_code
_entity_poly.pdbx_strand_id
1 'polypeptide(L)'
;MRAVVGTEIRILIRNSLAKPVTFLVPGSIHGADDRAGAMDSIVIAPGDMQTFTSRASVAGNYMYRATVPGGASKVEGMAALLAGAIVVDTARADTPPHDRVLVILATQDSAAVACADTVTRDPLGGCVGRRFTYTINGRSWPNTERLHASVGDSLHWRVINASNQVHPMHLHGFYYRVDTYHAGGANDGYFRPAPGQMVVTQLMRGTSTMSITWSPDRPGNWLFHCHLALHTTPDSLSAQLDDPQRREMNGLVLGTIVAARPGVVAAGDRAPVRHLRLIAERVSPLSHETSLSNMARPSPPWLGAVPSMHFVLEEHGRRIDTGKDFSPQLDLMRGEPVAITIVNHLDEPTSVHWHGIEVENSYMDGVPGFSGDGRQLTPAIAPGDSFVARFTPPRAGTFMYHAHSDELREDVAGLEGALIVHDPGASSPGHDHVFFLKGDLGNPEHPIEIDGQTSPDTLVLQVGRAERLRLVNLATVNAIPLFSLTAQTDSAATMVNDTVLVRWRPVAKDGFDLPAREQTLRPARQLVSVGETYDFEYTPASRGTLQLEIRGDRGQHPLLLRVPIRVER
;
A
#
# COMPACT_ATOMS: atom_id res chain seq x y z
N MET A 1 -26.90 -2.24 2.37
CA MET A 1 -28.16 -2.56 1.69
C MET A 1 -27.88 -3.37 0.44
N ARG A 2 -28.78 -4.27 0.01
CA ARG A 2 -28.60 -5.08 -1.19
C ARG A 2 -29.84 -5.04 -2.06
N ALA A 3 -29.68 -4.88 -3.37
CA ALA A 3 -30.73 -4.78 -4.36
C ALA A 3 -30.33 -5.55 -5.64
N VAL A 4 -31.26 -5.75 -6.56
CA VAL A 4 -31.03 -6.34 -7.88
C VAL A 4 -31.23 -5.24 -8.93
N VAL A 5 -30.52 -5.33 -10.05
CA VAL A 5 -30.72 -4.44 -11.20
C VAL A 5 -32.21 -4.35 -11.54
N GLY A 6 -32.69 -3.14 -11.78
CA GLY A 6 -34.10 -2.82 -12.03
C GLY A 6 -34.93 -2.52 -10.78
N THR A 7 -34.40 -2.77 -9.57
CA THR A 7 -35.10 -2.50 -8.31
C THR A 7 -35.19 -1.01 -8.03
N GLU A 8 -36.34 -0.54 -7.58
CA GLU A 8 -36.48 0.77 -6.95
C GLU A 8 -36.02 0.69 -5.50
N ILE A 9 -35.03 1.51 -5.14
CA ILE A 9 -34.48 1.60 -3.79
C ILE A 9 -35.13 2.80 -3.11
N ARG A 10 -35.79 2.56 -1.98
CA ARG A 10 -36.39 3.61 -1.14
C ARG A 10 -35.74 3.58 0.23
N ILE A 11 -35.10 4.67 0.62
CA ILE A 11 -34.42 4.82 1.90
C ILE A 11 -35.14 5.92 2.69
N LEU A 12 -35.78 5.52 3.78
CA LEU A 12 -36.37 6.46 4.72
C LEU A 12 -35.28 6.93 5.68
N ILE A 13 -35.01 8.23 5.69
CA ILE A 13 -33.96 8.85 6.48
C ILE A 13 -34.56 9.83 7.46
N ARG A 14 -34.31 9.62 8.75
CA ARG A 14 -34.68 10.54 9.83
C ARG A 14 -33.43 11.28 10.29
N ASN A 15 -33.49 12.60 10.30
CA ASN A 15 -32.44 13.44 10.86
C ASN A 15 -32.70 13.72 12.35
N SER A 16 -32.00 13.05 13.25
CA SER A 16 -32.05 13.28 14.69
C SER A 16 -30.98 14.24 15.20
N LEU A 17 -30.19 14.83 14.29
CA LEU A 17 -29.16 15.80 14.63
C LEU A 17 -29.77 17.21 14.74
N ALA A 18 -29.09 18.11 15.47
CA ALA A 18 -29.49 19.51 15.61
C ALA A 18 -29.18 20.38 14.37
N LYS A 19 -28.58 19.80 13.32
CA LYS A 19 -28.22 20.50 12.08
C LYS A 19 -28.84 19.81 10.87
N PRO A 20 -29.06 20.50 9.76
CA PRO A 20 -29.47 19.86 8.51
C PRO A 20 -28.46 18.80 8.07
N VAL A 21 -28.94 17.73 7.44
CA VAL A 21 -28.12 16.66 6.89
C VAL A 21 -28.38 16.59 5.39
N THR A 22 -27.32 16.55 4.60
CA THR A 22 -27.39 16.22 3.18
C THR A 22 -27.04 14.75 3.01
N PHE A 23 -28.04 13.95 2.66
CA PHE A 23 -27.83 12.54 2.27
C PHE A 23 -27.56 12.49 0.77
N LEU A 24 -26.56 11.69 0.38
CA LEU A 24 -26.17 11.57 -1.03
C LEU A 24 -25.64 10.15 -1.34
N VAL A 25 -25.81 9.74 -2.58
CA VAL A 25 -25.22 8.53 -3.16
C VAL A 25 -24.28 8.97 -4.28
N PRO A 26 -22.95 9.04 -4.02
CA PRO A 26 -21.98 9.40 -5.04
C PRO A 26 -21.84 8.29 -6.09
N GLY A 27 -21.78 8.70 -7.34
CA GLY A 27 -21.76 7.75 -8.46
C GLY A 27 -23.18 7.38 -8.89
N SER A 28 -23.40 7.34 -10.20
CA SER A 28 -24.72 7.03 -10.73
C SER A 28 -25.06 5.56 -10.53
N ILE A 29 -26.03 5.25 -9.69
CA ILE A 29 -26.74 3.96 -9.70
C ILE A 29 -27.51 3.82 -11.01
N HIS A 30 -27.70 4.93 -11.72
CA HIS A 30 -28.35 5.02 -13.02
C HIS A 30 -27.35 4.72 -14.14
N GLY A 31 -27.84 4.20 -15.28
CA GLY A 31 -26.99 3.94 -16.45
C GLY A 31 -26.39 5.22 -17.07
N ALA A 32 -25.46 5.05 -17.98
CA ALA A 32 -24.72 6.13 -18.64
C ALA A 32 -25.60 7.15 -19.38
N ASP A 33 -26.83 6.81 -19.66
CA ASP A 33 -27.81 7.68 -20.34
C ASP A 33 -28.47 8.70 -19.40
N ASP A 34 -28.36 8.51 -18.09
CA ASP A 34 -28.92 9.41 -17.10
C ASP A 34 -27.83 10.32 -16.50
N ARG A 35 -27.62 11.47 -17.11
CA ARG A 35 -26.86 12.65 -16.65
C ARG A 35 -25.55 12.33 -15.94
N ALA A 36 -24.50 12.15 -16.69
CA ALA A 36 -23.13 12.09 -16.19
C ALA A 36 -22.87 13.24 -15.18
N GLY A 37 -22.64 12.90 -13.92
CA GLY A 37 -22.23 13.84 -12.88
C GLY A 37 -23.31 14.33 -11.91
N ALA A 38 -24.56 13.94 -12.02
CA ALA A 38 -25.58 14.28 -11.03
C ALA A 38 -25.39 13.37 -9.79
N MET A 39 -25.00 13.96 -8.66
CA MET A 39 -25.09 13.30 -7.36
C MET A 39 -26.56 13.36 -6.91
N ASP A 40 -27.19 12.21 -6.77
CA ASP A 40 -28.51 12.12 -6.16
C ASP A 40 -28.36 12.51 -4.67
N SER A 41 -28.96 13.62 -4.28
CA SER A 41 -28.89 14.10 -2.91
C SER A 41 -30.21 14.72 -2.45
N ILE A 42 -30.48 14.60 -1.15
CA ILE A 42 -31.59 15.27 -0.47
C ILE A 42 -31.09 15.95 0.81
N VAL A 43 -31.69 17.10 1.14
CA VAL A 43 -31.39 17.81 2.38
C VAL A 43 -32.54 17.56 3.36
N ILE A 44 -32.20 17.17 4.59
CA ILE A 44 -33.16 16.80 5.65
C ILE A 44 -32.94 17.76 6.81
N ALA A 45 -33.96 18.53 7.16
CA ALA A 45 -33.89 19.46 8.29
C ALA A 45 -33.82 18.72 9.64
N PRO A 46 -33.36 19.39 10.72
CA PRO A 46 -33.35 18.82 12.06
C PRO A 46 -34.75 18.32 12.48
N GLY A 47 -34.84 17.10 12.94
CA GLY A 47 -36.08 16.45 13.38
C GLY A 47 -36.95 15.89 12.26
N ASP A 48 -36.69 16.25 11.01
CA ASP A 48 -37.45 15.81 9.86
C ASP A 48 -37.08 14.39 9.39
N MET A 49 -37.95 13.87 8.54
CA MET A 49 -37.83 12.59 7.90
C MET A 49 -38.17 12.72 6.41
N GLN A 50 -37.29 12.22 5.56
CA GLN A 50 -37.48 12.21 4.11
C GLN A 50 -37.13 10.85 3.49
N THR A 51 -37.75 10.58 2.35
CA THR A 51 -37.48 9.37 1.57
C THR A 51 -36.58 9.71 0.38
N PHE A 52 -35.40 9.10 0.34
CA PHE A 52 -34.57 9.07 -0.85
C PHE A 52 -35.05 7.92 -1.73
N THR A 53 -35.28 8.20 -3.01
CA THR A 53 -35.69 7.19 -3.98
C THR A 53 -34.72 7.20 -5.16
N SER A 54 -34.23 6.01 -5.54
CA SER A 54 -33.35 5.82 -6.68
C SER A 54 -33.61 4.48 -7.33
N ARG A 55 -33.29 4.31 -8.61
CA ARG A 55 -33.41 3.03 -9.32
C ARG A 55 -32.05 2.41 -9.56
N ALA A 56 -31.85 1.19 -9.12
CA ALA A 56 -30.64 0.41 -9.35
C ALA A 56 -30.58 -0.04 -10.82
N SER A 57 -29.98 0.72 -11.71
CA SER A 57 -29.91 0.41 -13.15
C SER A 57 -28.67 -0.37 -13.55
N VAL A 58 -27.60 -0.29 -12.77
CA VAL A 58 -26.30 -0.93 -13.04
C VAL A 58 -25.86 -1.75 -11.85
N ALA A 59 -25.39 -2.98 -12.11
CA ALA A 59 -24.80 -3.81 -11.07
C ALA A 59 -23.46 -3.23 -10.60
N GLY A 60 -23.18 -3.28 -9.30
CA GLY A 60 -21.96 -2.74 -8.72
C GLY A 60 -22.04 -2.49 -7.23
N ASN A 61 -20.98 -1.93 -6.70
CA ASN A 61 -20.92 -1.46 -5.32
C ASN A 61 -21.00 0.05 -5.30
N TYR A 62 -21.90 0.55 -4.52
CA TYR A 62 -22.15 1.98 -4.36
C TYR A 62 -22.03 2.36 -2.89
N MET A 63 -21.66 3.60 -2.65
CA MET A 63 -21.59 4.18 -1.33
C MET A 63 -22.78 5.15 -1.16
N TYR A 64 -23.39 5.16 0.02
CA TYR A 64 -24.16 6.31 0.46
C TYR A 64 -23.43 7.00 1.60
N ARG A 65 -23.62 8.30 1.72
CA ARG A 65 -23.10 9.07 2.84
C ARG A 65 -24.03 10.23 3.18
N ALA A 66 -23.88 10.74 4.40
CA ALA A 66 -24.52 11.96 4.79
C ALA A 66 -23.47 12.97 5.28
N THR A 67 -23.68 14.25 4.96
CA THR A 67 -22.81 15.36 5.37
C THR A 67 -23.63 16.37 6.17
N VAL A 68 -22.97 16.96 7.18
CA VAL A 68 -23.57 18.04 8.00
C VAL A 68 -22.93 19.35 7.57
N PRO A 69 -23.69 20.33 7.03
CA PRO A 69 -23.17 21.64 6.66
C PRO A 69 -22.63 22.42 7.86
N GLY A 70 -21.58 23.19 7.67
CA GLY A 70 -21.12 24.19 8.65
C GLY A 70 -19.98 23.73 9.56
N GLY A 71 -19.28 22.66 9.25
CA GLY A 71 -17.94 22.42 9.78
C GLY A 71 -16.94 23.43 9.21
N ALA A 72 -15.98 23.88 10.02
CA ALA A 72 -14.99 24.91 9.63
C ALA A 72 -14.05 24.46 8.50
N SER A 73 -14.09 23.17 8.12
CA SER A 73 -13.38 22.64 6.97
C SER A 73 -14.23 21.64 6.17
N LYS A 74 -13.92 21.49 4.87
CA LYS A 74 -14.51 20.43 4.03
C LYS A 74 -14.31 19.03 4.62
N VAL A 75 -13.31 18.85 5.48
CA VAL A 75 -12.96 17.60 6.15
C VAL A 75 -13.92 17.30 7.30
N GLU A 76 -14.38 18.31 8.05
CA GLU A 76 -15.32 18.13 9.18
C GLU A 76 -16.70 17.63 8.74
N GLY A 77 -17.16 18.06 7.57
CA GLY A 77 -18.43 17.56 6.99
C GLY A 77 -18.36 16.09 6.56
N MET A 78 -17.17 15.53 6.41
CA MET A 78 -16.94 14.14 5.97
C MET A 78 -16.57 13.19 7.13
N ALA A 79 -16.29 13.74 8.31
CA ALA A 79 -15.88 12.99 9.49
C ALA A 79 -17.05 12.33 10.25
N ALA A 80 -18.27 12.48 9.77
CA ALA A 80 -19.39 11.76 10.34
C ALA A 80 -19.38 10.31 9.83
N LEU A 81 -19.43 9.33 10.74
CA LEU A 81 -19.60 7.90 10.45
C LEU A 81 -20.94 7.57 9.74
N LEU A 82 -21.49 8.53 9.01
CA LEU A 82 -22.79 8.45 8.34
C LEU A 82 -22.60 7.96 6.90
N ALA A 83 -21.98 6.82 6.73
CA ALA A 83 -21.80 6.22 5.42
C ALA A 83 -22.04 4.71 5.47
N GLY A 84 -22.31 4.14 4.31
CA GLY A 84 -22.47 2.71 4.16
C GLY A 84 -22.54 2.30 2.68
N ALA A 85 -22.84 1.03 2.44
CA ALA A 85 -22.82 0.43 1.12
C ALA A 85 -24.22 0.11 0.58
N ILE A 86 -24.38 0.29 -0.73
CA ILE A 86 -25.45 -0.28 -1.53
C ILE A 86 -24.82 -1.25 -2.52
N VAL A 87 -25.16 -2.52 -2.42
CA VAL A 87 -24.74 -3.55 -3.36
C VAL A 87 -25.88 -3.82 -4.34
N VAL A 88 -25.60 -3.71 -5.62
CA VAL A 88 -26.56 -4.02 -6.69
C VAL A 88 -26.06 -5.23 -7.44
N ASP A 89 -26.79 -6.34 -7.34
CA ASP A 89 -26.46 -7.59 -8.02
C ASP A 89 -27.16 -7.68 -9.39
N THR A 90 -26.60 -8.43 -10.33
CA THR A 90 -27.19 -8.61 -11.68
C THR A 90 -28.49 -9.40 -11.65
N ALA A 91 -28.61 -10.36 -10.74
CA ALA A 91 -29.77 -11.21 -10.57
C ALA A 91 -29.98 -11.54 -9.09
N ARG A 92 -31.17 -11.96 -8.73
CA ARG A 92 -31.47 -12.47 -7.40
C ARG A 92 -30.81 -13.86 -7.27
N ALA A 93 -29.62 -13.87 -6.73
CA ALA A 93 -28.88 -15.09 -6.39
C ALA A 93 -28.73 -15.18 -4.88
N ASP A 94 -28.54 -16.38 -4.37
CA ASP A 94 -28.12 -16.56 -2.99
C ASP A 94 -26.78 -15.84 -2.78
N THR A 95 -26.68 -15.08 -1.69
CA THR A 95 -25.43 -14.43 -1.34
C THR A 95 -24.36 -15.50 -1.11
N PRO A 96 -23.20 -15.45 -1.81
CA PRO A 96 -22.14 -16.41 -1.56
C PRO A 96 -21.76 -16.42 -0.07
N PRO A 97 -21.44 -17.57 0.52
CA PRO A 97 -21.23 -17.70 1.97
C PRO A 97 -20.12 -16.79 2.50
N HIS A 98 -19.14 -16.42 1.67
CA HIS A 98 -18.02 -15.55 2.04
C HIS A 98 -18.06 -14.18 1.34
N ASP A 99 -19.23 -13.71 0.90
CA ASP A 99 -19.41 -12.33 0.41
C ASP A 99 -19.47 -11.37 1.61
N ARG A 100 -18.50 -10.48 1.71
CA ARG A 100 -18.39 -9.49 2.79
C ARG A 100 -18.36 -8.08 2.22
N VAL A 101 -19.03 -7.18 2.92
CA VAL A 101 -18.96 -5.73 2.64
C VAL A 101 -18.11 -5.09 3.72
N LEU A 102 -17.00 -4.49 3.32
CA LEU A 102 -16.05 -3.82 4.17
C LEU A 102 -16.11 -2.32 3.88
N VAL A 103 -16.62 -1.54 4.82
CA VAL A 103 -16.74 -0.08 4.69
C VAL A 103 -15.62 0.57 5.48
N ILE A 104 -14.72 1.24 4.78
CA ILE A 104 -13.63 2.02 5.35
C ILE A 104 -14.16 3.41 5.68
N LEU A 105 -13.96 3.84 6.91
CA LEU A 105 -14.36 5.14 7.43
C LEU A 105 -13.18 5.81 8.14
N ALA A 106 -13.13 7.13 8.08
CA ALA A 106 -12.21 7.94 8.86
C ALA A 106 -13.01 8.91 9.72
N THR A 107 -12.76 8.92 11.02
CA THR A 107 -13.30 9.91 11.95
C THR A 107 -12.19 10.79 12.46
N GLN A 108 -12.52 12.05 12.67
CA GLN A 108 -11.60 13.00 13.29
C GLN A 108 -12.03 13.28 14.72
N ASP A 109 -11.08 13.22 15.65
CA ASP A 109 -11.33 13.64 17.02
C ASP A 109 -11.49 15.16 17.09
N SER A 110 -12.69 15.61 17.49
CA SER A 110 -13.02 17.03 17.63
C SER A 110 -12.33 17.70 18.82
N ALA A 111 -11.92 16.94 19.83
CA ALA A 111 -11.24 17.49 21.01
C ALA A 111 -9.80 17.95 20.72
N ALA A 112 -9.21 17.46 19.65
CA ALA A 112 -7.86 17.85 19.20
C ALA A 112 -7.83 19.09 18.29
N VAL A 113 -8.94 19.78 18.06
CA VAL A 113 -9.17 20.73 16.96
C VAL A 113 -8.89 22.19 17.31
N ALA A 114 -8.41 22.54 18.47
CA ALA A 114 -7.85 23.89 18.60
C ALA A 114 -6.49 23.95 17.88
N CYS A 115 -6.52 24.10 16.55
CA CYS A 115 -5.39 24.73 15.87
C CYS A 115 -5.29 26.16 16.42
N ALA A 116 -4.62 26.30 17.56
CA ALA A 116 -4.17 27.60 18.04
C ALA A 116 -3.29 28.19 16.93
N ASP A 117 -3.67 29.39 16.50
CA ASP A 117 -3.00 30.17 15.49
C ASP A 117 -1.48 29.97 15.45
N THR A 118 -0.98 29.74 14.26
CA THR A 118 0.37 30.05 13.75
C THR A 118 1.51 29.06 13.84
N VAL A 119 1.50 27.94 14.57
CA VAL A 119 2.79 27.24 14.80
C VAL A 119 2.92 25.86 14.15
N THR A 120 1.84 25.21 13.75
CA THR A 120 1.98 23.82 13.28
C THR A 120 0.99 23.50 12.16
N ARG A 121 1.27 24.02 10.98
CA ARG A 121 0.65 23.51 9.76
C ARG A 121 1.54 22.43 9.18
N ASP A 122 1.01 21.23 9.03
CA ASP A 122 1.51 20.20 8.12
C ASP A 122 1.75 20.87 6.74
N PRO A 123 2.87 20.59 6.02
CA PRO A 123 3.09 21.08 4.66
C PRO A 123 1.92 20.83 3.71
N LEU A 124 1.02 19.91 4.05
CA LEU A 124 -0.22 19.61 3.35
C LEU A 124 -1.41 20.49 3.79
N GLY A 125 -1.17 21.53 4.62
CA GLY A 125 -2.19 22.46 5.08
C GLY A 125 -3.13 21.92 6.17
N GLY A 126 -2.79 20.78 6.78
CA GLY A 126 -3.45 20.22 7.95
C GLY A 126 -2.91 20.82 9.24
N CYS A 127 -3.65 20.68 10.34
CA CYS A 127 -3.15 21.00 11.67
C CYS A 127 -2.33 19.80 12.18
N VAL A 128 -1.09 20.02 12.59
CA VAL A 128 -0.33 19.04 13.37
C VAL A 128 -1.12 18.79 14.65
N GLY A 129 -1.57 17.55 14.86
CA GLY A 129 -2.46 17.18 15.97
C GLY A 129 -3.87 16.76 15.55
N ARG A 130 -4.25 16.88 14.27
CA ARG A 130 -5.48 16.27 13.76
C ARG A 130 -5.28 14.75 13.70
N ARG A 131 -5.98 14.07 14.56
CA ARG A 131 -5.96 12.60 14.62
C ARG A 131 -7.18 12.06 13.89
N PHE A 132 -6.92 11.11 13.03
CA PHE A 132 -7.98 10.34 12.38
C PHE A 132 -8.00 8.95 13.00
N THR A 133 -9.17 8.51 13.40
CA THR A 133 -9.42 7.10 13.69
C THR A 133 -9.98 6.45 12.45
N TYR A 134 -9.27 5.46 11.95
CA TYR A 134 -9.68 4.68 10.80
C TYR A 134 -10.38 3.40 11.24
N THR A 135 -11.45 3.05 10.55
CA THR A 135 -12.26 1.89 10.91
C THR A 135 -12.68 1.08 9.69
N ILE A 136 -12.84 -0.22 9.87
CA ILE A 136 -13.56 -1.11 8.97
C ILE A 136 -14.88 -1.49 9.63
N ASN A 137 -16.00 -1.19 8.97
CA ASN A 137 -17.35 -1.40 9.52
C ASN A 137 -17.55 -0.78 10.92
N GLY A 138 -16.93 0.39 11.16
CA GLY A 138 -17.04 1.16 12.41
C GLY A 138 -16.16 0.65 13.56
N ARG A 139 -15.24 -0.26 13.30
CA ARG A 139 -14.30 -0.78 14.30
C ARG A 139 -12.86 -0.66 13.82
N SER A 140 -11.95 -0.28 14.72
CA SER A 140 -10.50 -0.30 14.53
C SER A 140 -9.92 -1.59 15.09
N TRP A 141 -8.81 -2.07 14.52
CA TRP A 141 -8.03 -3.13 15.11
C TRP A 141 -7.59 -2.77 16.56
N PRO A 142 -7.58 -3.70 17.51
CA PRO A 142 -7.82 -5.15 17.35
C PRO A 142 -9.30 -5.58 17.39
N ASN A 143 -10.25 -4.62 17.42
CA ASN A 143 -11.68 -4.89 17.57
C ASN A 143 -12.43 -5.06 16.21
N THR A 144 -11.72 -5.06 15.09
CA THR A 144 -12.29 -5.43 13.79
C THR A 144 -12.78 -6.88 13.79
N GLU A 145 -13.74 -7.19 12.93
CA GLU A 145 -14.23 -8.57 12.78
C GLU A 145 -13.06 -9.53 12.46
N ARG A 146 -13.06 -10.71 13.03
CA ARG A 146 -12.21 -11.82 12.60
C ARG A 146 -13.00 -12.66 11.60
N LEU A 147 -12.57 -12.65 10.34
CA LEU A 147 -13.19 -13.46 9.32
C LEU A 147 -12.70 -14.90 9.44
N HIS A 148 -13.60 -15.85 9.19
CA HIS A 148 -13.29 -17.28 9.22
C HIS A 148 -13.53 -17.87 7.84
N ALA A 149 -12.57 -18.68 7.38
CA ALA A 149 -12.63 -19.40 6.13
C ALA A 149 -11.93 -20.76 6.27
N SER A 150 -12.08 -21.60 5.28
CA SER A 150 -11.33 -22.85 5.15
C SER A 150 -10.51 -22.84 3.86
N VAL A 151 -9.44 -23.59 3.85
CA VAL A 151 -8.64 -23.80 2.62
C VAL A 151 -9.54 -24.18 1.46
N GLY A 152 -9.40 -23.50 0.32
CA GLY A 152 -10.19 -23.70 -0.90
C GLY A 152 -11.53 -22.98 -0.93
N ASP A 153 -11.91 -22.23 0.11
CA ASP A 153 -13.07 -21.35 0.01
C ASP A 153 -12.79 -20.20 -0.98
N SER A 154 -13.84 -19.71 -1.61
CA SER A 154 -13.77 -18.49 -2.42
C SER A 154 -14.30 -17.32 -1.60
N LEU A 155 -13.42 -16.40 -1.24
CA LEU A 155 -13.77 -15.21 -0.47
C LEU A 155 -14.01 -14.06 -1.44
N HIS A 156 -15.19 -13.47 -1.35
CA HIS A 156 -15.57 -12.33 -2.18
C HIS A 156 -15.83 -11.12 -1.29
N TRP A 157 -14.97 -10.09 -1.42
CA TRP A 157 -15.07 -8.90 -0.61
C TRP A 157 -15.40 -7.66 -1.44
N ARG A 158 -16.29 -6.84 -0.91
CA ARG A 158 -16.71 -5.57 -1.47
C ARG A 158 -16.19 -4.48 -0.57
N VAL A 159 -15.08 -3.87 -0.96
CA VAL A 159 -14.41 -2.82 -0.18
C VAL A 159 -14.90 -1.46 -0.64
N ILE A 160 -15.43 -0.68 0.29
CA ILE A 160 -16.00 0.63 0.07
C ILE A 160 -15.16 1.65 0.83
N ASN A 161 -14.36 2.43 0.16
CA ASN A 161 -13.66 3.54 0.79
C ASN A 161 -14.59 4.75 0.91
N ALA A 162 -15.28 4.87 2.04
CA ALA A 162 -16.17 5.98 2.33
C ALA A 162 -15.44 7.18 2.94
N SER A 163 -14.13 7.09 3.14
CA SER A 163 -13.27 8.22 3.51
C SER A 163 -12.88 9.05 2.28
N ASN A 164 -12.29 10.22 2.51
CA ASN A 164 -11.66 11.03 1.47
C ASN A 164 -10.15 10.80 1.34
N GLN A 165 -9.62 9.85 2.13
CA GLN A 165 -8.21 9.47 2.12
C GLN A 165 -7.96 8.32 1.14
N VAL A 166 -6.71 8.15 0.75
CA VAL A 166 -6.27 7.02 -0.05
C VAL A 166 -5.88 5.86 0.85
N HIS A 167 -6.15 4.64 0.41
CA HIS A 167 -5.81 3.43 1.16
C HIS A 167 -5.26 2.37 0.20
N PRO A 168 -3.95 2.15 0.16
CA PRO A 168 -3.38 0.96 -0.47
C PRO A 168 -3.70 -0.25 0.41
N MET A 169 -4.60 -1.10 -0.06
CA MET A 169 -5.08 -2.26 0.69
C MET A 169 -4.26 -3.49 0.32
N HIS A 170 -3.58 -4.05 1.30
CA HIS A 170 -2.66 -5.18 1.18
C HIS A 170 -3.22 -6.45 1.83
N LEU A 171 -3.02 -7.59 1.15
CA LEU A 171 -3.34 -8.92 1.66
C LEU A 171 -2.06 -9.74 1.87
N HIS A 172 -1.85 -10.20 3.08
CA HIS A 172 -0.72 -11.05 3.45
C HIS A 172 -0.84 -12.45 2.86
N GLY A 173 0.27 -12.98 2.41
CA GLY A 173 0.45 -14.38 2.00
C GLY A 173 -0.28 -14.81 0.73
N PHE A 174 -1.19 -14.02 0.19
CA PHE A 174 -1.99 -14.38 -0.98
C PHE A 174 -2.13 -13.22 -1.96
N TYR A 175 -2.38 -13.59 -3.21
CA TYR A 175 -2.90 -12.65 -4.20
C TYR A 175 -4.42 -12.61 -4.14
N TYR A 176 -4.98 -11.44 -4.41
CA TYR A 176 -6.39 -11.30 -4.72
C TYR A 176 -6.59 -10.78 -6.13
N ARG A 177 -7.67 -11.22 -6.74
CA ARG A 177 -8.11 -10.72 -8.04
C ARG A 177 -8.98 -9.50 -7.85
N VAL A 178 -8.66 -8.41 -8.54
CA VAL A 178 -9.55 -7.25 -8.60
C VAL A 178 -10.63 -7.50 -9.65
N ASP A 179 -11.85 -7.72 -9.21
CA ASP A 179 -12.99 -8.00 -10.10
C ASP A 179 -13.58 -6.73 -10.67
N THR A 180 -13.77 -5.71 -9.81
CA THR A 180 -14.25 -4.39 -10.22
C THR A 180 -13.57 -3.30 -9.41
N TYR A 181 -13.39 -2.13 -10.03
CA TYR A 181 -12.88 -0.93 -9.38
C TYR A 181 -13.60 0.30 -9.93
N HIS A 182 -14.17 1.13 -9.06
CA HIS A 182 -14.82 2.38 -9.41
C HIS A 182 -14.27 3.49 -8.53
N ALA A 183 -13.78 4.55 -9.15
CA ALA A 183 -13.36 5.76 -8.47
C ALA A 183 -14.25 6.93 -8.90
N GLY A 184 -14.53 7.82 -7.97
CA GLY A 184 -15.47 8.92 -8.19
C GLY A 184 -14.96 10.13 -8.97
N GLY A 185 -13.82 10.03 -9.69
CA GLY A 185 -13.18 11.17 -10.37
C GLY A 185 -12.85 10.92 -11.84
N ALA A 186 -12.82 12.01 -12.63
CA ALA A 186 -12.67 11.95 -14.10
C ALA A 186 -11.25 11.58 -14.60
N ASN A 187 -10.21 11.55 -13.74
CA ASN A 187 -8.80 11.42 -14.15
C ASN A 187 -8.15 10.09 -13.76
N ASP A 188 -8.91 9.01 -13.66
CA ASP A 188 -8.45 7.76 -13.04
C ASP A 188 -7.77 6.77 -13.98
N GLY A 189 -7.46 7.13 -15.21
CA GLY A 189 -6.86 6.22 -16.20
C GLY A 189 -5.54 5.56 -15.78
N TYR A 190 -4.82 6.15 -14.84
CA TYR A 190 -3.53 5.63 -14.34
C TYR A 190 -3.66 4.73 -13.10
N PHE A 191 -4.84 4.62 -12.49
CA PHE A 191 -5.07 3.93 -11.23
C PHE A 191 -5.97 2.71 -11.33
N ARG A 192 -6.67 2.56 -12.45
CA ARG A 192 -7.62 1.44 -12.57
C ARG A 192 -6.86 0.15 -12.81
N PRO A 193 -6.96 -0.82 -11.89
CA PRO A 193 -6.48 -2.15 -12.19
C PRO A 193 -7.25 -2.71 -13.38
N ALA A 194 -6.58 -3.49 -14.22
CA ALA A 194 -7.26 -4.23 -15.26
C ALA A 194 -8.24 -5.24 -14.63
N PRO A 195 -9.45 -5.40 -15.17
CA PRO A 195 -10.37 -6.42 -14.69
C PRO A 195 -9.71 -7.81 -14.67
N GLY A 196 -9.75 -8.48 -13.52
CA GLY A 196 -9.10 -9.77 -13.31
C GLY A 196 -7.59 -9.70 -13.01
N GLN A 197 -7.04 -8.53 -12.76
CA GLN A 197 -5.65 -8.37 -12.34
C GLN A 197 -5.44 -8.97 -10.95
N MET A 198 -4.37 -9.76 -10.82
CA MET A 198 -3.91 -10.30 -9.55
C MET A 198 -2.93 -9.32 -8.92
N VAL A 199 -3.11 -9.04 -7.64
CA VAL A 199 -2.30 -8.10 -6.87
C VAL A 199 -2.20 -8.55 -5.42
N VAL A 200 -1.20 -8.09 -4.70
CA VAL A 200 -1.16 -8.18 -3.23
C VAL A 200 -1.54 -6.84 -2.60
N THR A 201 -1.31 -5.73 -3.31
CA THR A 201 -1.66 -4.38 -2.87
C THR A 201 -2.40 -3.63 -3.98
N GLN A 202 -3.51 -2.99 -3.65
CA GLN A 202 -4.24 -2.12 -4.57
C GLN A 202 -4.61 -0.81 -3.91
N LEU A 203 -4.17 0.28 -4.53
CA LEU A 203 -4.58 1.61 -4.11
C LEU A 203 -6.09 1.81 -4.28
N MET A 204 -6.74 2.19 -3.21
CA MET A 204 -8.10 2.74 -3.21
C MET A 204 -8.07 4.24 -3.01
N ARG A 205 -8.59 5.01 -3.96
CA ARG A 205 -8.79 6.45 -3.80
C ARG A 205 -9.93 6.76 -2.85
N GLY A 206 -9.92 7.95 -2.29
CA GLY A 206 -11.05 8.45 -1.52
C GLY A 206 -12.36 8.34 -2.32
N THR A 207 -13.40 7.87 -1.70
CA THR A 207 -14.74 7.66 -2.31
C THR A 207 -14.77 6.62 -3.43
N SER A 208 -13.83 5.67 -3.45
CA SER A 208 -13.80 4.55 -4.41
C SER A 208 -14.43 3.28 -3.85
N THR A 209 -14.79 2.37 -4.74
CA THR A 209 -15.26 1.02 -4.41
C THR A 209 -14.49 -0.02 -5.19
N MET A 210 -14.25 -1.18 -4.59
CA MET A 210 -13.53 -2.29 -5.19
C MET A 210 -14.21 -3.61 -4.82
N SER A 211 -14.39 -4.53 -5.77
CA SER A 211 -14.68 -5.93 -5.47
C SER A 211 -13.43 -6.75 -5.71
N ILE A 212 -13.15 -7.65 -4.78
CA ILE A 212 -12.02 -8.56 -4.86
C ILE A 212 -12.46 -9.99 -4.58
N THR A 213 -11.76 -10.93 -5.21
CA THR A 213 -11.90 -12.35 -4.92
C THR A 213 -10.53 -12.96 -4.66
N TRP A 214 -10.43 -13.75 -3.61
CA TRP A 214 -9.26 -14.55 -3.31
C TRP A 214 -9.63 -15.89 -2.71
N SER A 215 -8.71 -16.85 -2.75
CA SER A 215 -8.95 -18.20 -2.24
C SER A 215 -7.72 -18.67 -1.47
N PRO A 216 -7.83 -18.91 -0.17
CA PRO A 216 -6.73 -19.45 0.60
C PRO A 216 -6.45 -20.90 0.21
N ASP A 217 -5.19 -21.20 -0.09
CA ASP A 217 -4.71 -22.56 -0.38
C ASP A 217 -3.97 -23.21 0.80
N ARG A 218 -3.77 -22.46 1.89
CA ARG A 218 -3.10 -22.91 3.11
C ARG A 218 -3.72 -22.27 4.36
N PRO A 219 -3.69 -23.01 5.50
CA PRO A 219 -4.26 -22.54 6.77
C PRO A 219 -3.38 -21.47 7.41
N GLY A 220 -3.95 -20.82 8.43
CA GLY A 220 -3.24 -19.86 9.27
C GLY A 220 -4.00 -18.54 9.43
N ASN A 221 -3.39 -17.62 10.13
CA ASN A 221 -3.92 -16.28 10.34
C ASN A 221 -3.25 -15.30 9.37
N TRP A 222 -4.04 -14.52 8.65
CA TRP A 222 -3.60 -13.65 7.56
C TRP A 222 -4.23 -12.27 7.69
N LEU A 223 -3.46 -11.23 7.42
CA LEU A 223 -3.95 -9.85 7.50
C LEU A 223 -4.42 -9.32 6.14
N PHE A 224 -5.37 -8.41 6.21
CA PHE A 224 -5.72 -7.47 5.15
C PHE A 224 -5.75 -6.07 5.75
N HIS A 225 -4.84 -5.20 5.33
CA HIS A 225 -4.68 -3.90 5.96
C HIS A 225 -4.32 -2.79 4.96
N CYS A 226 -4.43 -1.55 5.41
CA CYS A 226 -3.91 -0.40 4.69
C CYS A 226 -2.40 -0.33 4.85
N HIS A 227 -1.65 -0.17 3.77
CA HIS A 227 -0.19 -0.08 3.81
C HIS A 227 0.35 1.33 4.11
N LEU A 228 -0.51 2.32 4.33
CA LEU A 228 -0.10 3.59 4.91
C LEU A 228 0.05 3.43 6.42
N ALA A 229 1.27 3.40 6.92
CA ALA A 229 1.57 3.14 8.33
C ALA A 229 0.81 4.08 9.29
N LEU A 230 0.57 5.34 8.91
CA LEU A 230 -0.27 6.28 9.69
C LEU A 230 -1.73 5.85 9.84
N HIS A 231 -2.24 4.96 8.97
CA HIS A 231 -3.61 4.45 9.02
C HIS A 231 -3.73 3.15 9.82
N THR A 232 -2.60 2.59 10.21
CA THR A 232 -2.47 1.36 10.99
C THR A 232 -1.78 1.58 12.34
N THR A 233 -1.52 2.84 12.71
CA THR A 233 -0.87 3.22 13.97
C THR A 233 -1.92 3.66 15.00
N PRO A 234 -1.75 3.32 16.29
CA PRO A 234 -2.68 3.75 17.33
C PRO A 234 -2.84 5.26 17.48
N ASP A 235 -4.08 5.72 17.73
CA ASP A 235 -4.46 7.14 17.77
C ASP A 235 -3.91 7.94 18.94
N SER A 236 -3.42 7.30 20.01
CA SER A 236 -2.93 8.01 21.18
C SER A 236 -1.46 7.73 21.47
N LEU A 237 -0.61 8.70 21.16
CA LEU A 237 0.81 8.65 21.48
C LEU A 237 1.07 8.45 22.97
N SER A 238 0.28 9.08 23.84
CA SER A 238 0.43 8.95 25.28
C SER A 238 0.16 7.55 25.80
N ALA A 239 -0.77 6.82 25.19
CA ALA A 239 -1.04 5.43 25.52
C ALA A 239 -0.04 4.43 24.89
N GLN A 240 0.67 4.85 23.84
CA GLN A 240 1.67 4.04 23.16
C GLN A 240 3.02 4.03 23.88
N LEU A 241 3.42 5.18 24.44
CA LEU A 241 4.73 5.34 25.06
C LEU A 241 4.89 4.55 26.34
N ASP A 242 3.79 4.27 27.04
CA ASP A 242 3.80 3.58 28.33
C ASP A 242 3.62 2.05 28.23
N ASP A 243 3.21 1.51 27.09
CA ASP A 243 3.00 0.08 26.88
C ASP A 243 3.60 -0.38 25.54
N PRO A 244 4.77 -1.03 25.55
CA PRO A 244 5.41 -1.55 24.35
C PRO A 244 4.52 -2.51 23.53
N GLN A 245 3.61 -3.24 24.17
CA GLN A 245 2.68 -4.16 23.50
C GLN A 245 1.55 -3.43 22.75
N ARG A 246 1.33 -2.15 23.02
CA ARG A 246 0.34 -1.32 22.31
C ARG A 246 0.89 -0.58 21.09
N ARG A 247 2.17 -0.74 20.81
CA ARG A 247 2.79 -0.23 19.57
C ARG A 247 2.42 -1.05 18.33
N GLU A 248 1.77 -2.20 18.56
CA GLU A 248 1.25 -3.07 17.51
C GLU A 248 0.14 -2.38 16.71
N MET A 249 -0.14 -2.93 15.54
CA MET A 249 -1.12 -2.42 14.56
C MET A 249 -2.45 -1.99 15.18
N ASN A 250 -3.06 -0.96 14.59
CA ASN A 250 -4.38 -0.43 14.91
C ASN A 250 -5.10 -0.02 13.62
N GLY A 251 -6.28 0.59 13.70
CA GLY A 251 -6.95 1.21 12.55
C GLY A 251 -7.43 0.22 11.48
N LEU A 252 -6.99 0.44 10.24
CA LEU A 252 -7.45 -0.29 9.06
C LEU A 252 -6.78 -1.65 8.89
N VAL A 253 -7.03 -2.54 9.83
CA VAL A 253 -6.52 -3.91 9.83
C VAL A 253 -7.68 -4.89 10.03
N LEU A 254 -7.71 -5.95 9.24
CA LEU A 254 -8.68 -7.05 9.29
C LEU A 254 -7.94 -8.39 9.30
N GLY A 255 -8.28 -9.26 10.24
CA GLY A 255 -7.71 -10.60 10.33
C GLY A 255 -8.63 -11.65 9.72
N THR A 256 -8.05 -12.56 8.93
CA THR A 256 -8.73 -13.77 8.44
C THR A 256 -8.08 -15.00 9.03
N ILE A 257 -8.87 -15.85 9.66
CA ILE A 257 -8.45 -17.14 10.22
C ILE A 257 -8.88 -18.22 9.25
N VAL A 258 -7.90 -18.87 8.62
CA VAL A 258 -8.14 -19.94 7.65
C VAL A 258 -7.91 -21.29 8.31
N ALA A 259 -8.96 -22.10 8.39
CA ALA A 259 -8.88 -23.45 8.90
C ALA A 259 -8.36 -24.42 7.83
N ALA A 260 -7.61 -25.43 8.26
CA ALA A 260 -7.23 -26.54 7.38
C ALA A 260 -8.49 -27.30 6.94
N ARG A 261 -8.50 -27.80 5.71
CA ARG A 261 -9.56 -28.66 5.20
C ARG A 261 -9.08 -30.12 5.19
N PRO A 262 -9.85 -31.07 5.73
CA PRO A 262 -9.48 -32.48 5.69
C PRO A 262 -9.17 -32.97 4.27
N GLY A 263 -8.05 -33.65 4.10
CA GLY A 263 -7.59 -34.15 2.81
C GLY A 263 -6.78 -33.17 1.97
N VAL A 264 -6.67 -31.91 2.38
CA VAL A 264 -5.74 -30.95 1.78
C VAL A 264 -4.45 -30.95 2.61
N VAL A 265 -3.39 -31.44 2.03
CA VAL A 265 -2.05 -31.43 2.65
C VAL A 265 -1.44 -30.07 2.34
N ALA A 266 -1.10 -29.30 3.37
CA ALA A 266 -0.28 -28.11 3.20
C ALA A 266 1.07 -28.51 2.59
N ALA A 267 1.65 -27.67 1.75
CA ALA A 267 2.99 -27.89 1.24
C ALA A 267 3.92 -28.09 2.45
N GLY A 268 4.59 -29.25 2.50
CA GLY A 268 5.48 -29.56 3.62
C GLY A 268 6.73 -28.67 3.58
N ASP A 269 7.27 -28.36 4.76
CA ASP A 269 8.55 -27.68 4.91
C ASP A 269 9.64 -28.44 4.14
N ARG A 270 10.17 -27.81 3.13
CA ARG A 270 11.34 -28.33 2.42
C ARG A 270 12.59 -27.98 3.21
N ALA A 271 13.55 -28.91 3.26
CA ALA A 271 14.84 -28.60 3.85
C ALA A 271 15.50 -27.42 3.10
N PRO A 272 15.89 -26.34 3.79
CA PRO A 272 16.50 -25.19 3.15
C PRO A 272 17.86 -25.59 2.55
N VAL A 273 18.09 -25.12 1.32
CA VAL A 273 19.37 -25.31 0.62
C VAL A 273 20.22 -24.05 0.65
N ARG A 274 19.60 -22.90 0.88
CA ARG A 274 20.26 -21.61 1.04
C ARG A 274 20.02 -21.04 2.42
N HIS A 275 21.07 -20.54 3.05
CA HIS A 275 21.02 -19.96 4.39
C HIS A 275 21.55 -18.53 4.36
N LEU A 276 20.70 -17.59 4.77
CA LEU A 276 21.01 -16.18 4.88
C LEU A 276 20.85 -15.73 6.34
N ARG A 277 21.55 -14.66 6.69
CA ARG A 277 21.32 -13.92 7.94
C ARG A 277 21.00 -12.47 7.59
N LEU A 278 19.94 -11.97 8.18
CA LEU A 278 19.48 -10.59 8.04
C LEU A 278 19.55 -9.96 9.43
N ILE A 279 20.47 -9.04 9.63
CA ILE A 279 20.75 -8.44 10.93
C ILE A 279 20.14 -7.05 10.97
N ALA A 280 19.18 -6.81 11.86
CA ALA A 280 18.64 -5.49 12.14
C ALA A 280 19.59 -4.76 13.09
N GLU A 281 20.16 -3.65 12.65
CA GLU A 281 21.07 -2.85 13.46
C GLU A 281 20.92 -1.34 13.22
N ARG A 282 21.42 -0.53 14.16
CA ARG A 282 21.48 0.91 13.99
C ARG A 282 22.60 1.28 13.04
N VAL A 283 22.35 2.28 12.19
CA VAL A 283 23.39 2.85 11.34
C VAL A 283 24.43 3.53 12.24
N SER A 284 25.70 3.14 12.11
CA SER A 284 26.79 3.73 12.90
C SER A 284 27.07 5.17 12.46
N PRO A 285 27.15 6.13 13.40
CA PRO A 285 27.51 7.51 13.05
C PRO A 285 28.89 7.68 12.42
N LEU A 286 29.74 6.64 12.49
CA LEU A 286 31.14 6.69 12.03
C LEU A 286 31.34 6.27 10.58
N SER A 287 30.31 5.77 9.91
CA SER A 287 30.46 5.22 8.56
C SER A 287 30.47 6.27 7.44
N HIS A 288 30.05 7.52 7.68
CA HIS A 288 30.05 8.57 6.65
C HIS A 288 30.36 9.98 7.19
N GLU A 289 31.53 10.48 6.86
CA GLU A 289 31.88 11.92 7.07
C GLU A 289 31.15 12.88 6.08
N THR A 290 30.29 12.42 5.18
CA THR A 290 29.73 13.25 4.10
C THR A 290 28.25 13.08 3.81
N SER A 291 27.52 12.23 4.52
CA SER A 291 26.07 12.07 4.28
C SER A 291 25.25 12.80 5.34
N LEU A 292 24.30 13.63 4.91
CA LEU A 292 23.27 14.25 5.76
C LEU A 292 22.40 13.20 6.49
N SER A 293 22.55 11.90 6.15
CA SER A 293 21.90 10.77 6.80
C SER A 293 22.33 10.52 8.25
N ASN A 294 23.43 11.13 8.70
CA ASN A 294 23.93 10.99 10.07
C ASN A 294 23.31 11.96 11.08
N MET A 295 22.50 12.90 10.62
CA MET A 295 21.63 13.64 11.54
C MET A 295 20.48 12.72 11.89
N ALA A 296 20.19 12.56 13.19
CA ALA A 296 18.95 11.94 13.64
C ALA A 296 17.82 12.53 12.76
N ARG A 297 17.20 11.70 11.90
CA ARG A 297 16.18 12.18 10.99
C ARG A 297 15.15 12.91 11.83
N PRO A 298 14.82 14.18 11.53
CA PRO A 298 13.78 14.86 12.27
C PRO A 298 12.48 14.11 12.04
N SER A 299 12.13 13.30 13.01
CA SER A 299 10.85 12.62 13.04
C SER A 299 9.72 13.64 13.17
N PRO A 300 8.53 13.36 12.69
CA PRO A 300 7.38 14.15 13.06
C PRO A 300 7.40 14.40 14.57
N PRO A 301 7.13 15.61 15.07
CA PRO A 301 7.29 15.97 16.49
C PRO A 301 6.62 15.00 17.46
N TRP A 302 5.64 14.23 16.97
CA TRP A 302 4.91 13.23 17.73
C TRP A 302 5.56 11.82 17.68
N LEU A 303 6.50 11.56 16.77
CA LEU A 303 7.20 10.27 16.68
C LEU A 303 8.50 10.26 17.50
N GLY A 304 8.97 11.44 17.95
CA GLY A 304 10.27 11.59 18.61
C GLY A 304 11.43 11.44 17.63
N ALA A 305 12.66 11.43 18.14
CA ALA A 305 13.84 11.16 17.33
C ALA A 305 13.90 9.65 17.01
N VAL A 306 13.79 9.31 15.72
CA VAL A 306 13.94 7.92 15.25
C VAL A 306 15.38 7.76 14.76
N PRO A 307 16.18 6.88 15.39
CA PRO A 307 17.53 6.59 14.91
C PRO A 307 17.45 5.92 13.53
N SER A 308 18.40 6.18 12.65
CA SER A 308 18.52 5.45 11.40
C SER A 308 18.88 3.99 11.68
N MET A 309 18.15 3.07 11.04
CA MET A 309 18.35 1.63 11.15
C MET A 309 18.43 1.04 9.74
N HIS A 310 19.03 -0.13 9.63
CA HIS A 310 19.04 -0.89 8.39
C HIS A 310 19.15 -2.39 8.69
N PHE A 311 18.83 -3.20 7.69
CA PHE A 311 19.20 -4.59 7.70
C PHE A 311 20.59 -4.76 7.06
N VAL A 312 21.36 -5.68 7.58
CA VAL A 312 22.65 -6.12 7.01
C VAL A 312 22.53 -7.58 6.61
N LEU A 313 22.90 -7.89 5.37
CA LEU A 313 22.89 -9.25 4.85
C LEU A 313 24.22 -9.95 5.11
N GLU A 314 24.15 -11.17 5.66
CA GLU A 314 25.28 -12.08 5.73
C GLU A 314 24.97 -13.38 5.00
N GLU A 315 25.89 -13.84 4.18
CA GLU A 315 25.85 -15.15 3.54
C GLU A 315 27.20 -15.86 3.70
N HIS A 316 27.19 -17.13 4.03
CA HIS A 316 28.39 -17.94 4.32
C HIS A 316 29.34 -17.31 5.37
N GLY A 317 28.77 -16.63 6.38
CA GLY A 317 29.53 -15.95 7.44
C GLY A 317 30.24 -14.67 7.01
N ARG A 318 29.91 -14.13 5.83
CA ARG A 318 30.48 -12.87 5.33
C ARG A 318 29.36 -11.84 5.17
N ARG A 319 29.58 -10.63 5.71
CA ARG A 319 28.74 -9.48 5.42
C ARG A 319 28.82 -9.13 3.93
N ILE A 320 27.67 -8.94 3.32
CA ILE A 320 27.54 -8.39 1.96
C ILE A 320 27.50 -6.88 2.11
N ASP A 321 28.64 -6.25 1.84
CA ASP A 321 28.75 -4.79 1.88
C ASP A 321 28.12 -4.21 0.60
N THR A 322 27.08 -3.42 0.77
CA THR A 322 26.42 -2.69 -0.32
C THR A 322 27.10 -1.33 -0.58
N GLY A 323 28.05 -0.93 0.27
CA GLY A 323 28.65 0.40 0.24
C GLY A 323 27.68 1.53 0.55
N LYS A 324 26.52 1.23 1.10
CA LYS A 324 25.45 2.17 1.36
C LYS A 324 24.79 1.91 2.73
N ASP A 325 24.37 2.97 3.40
CA ASP A 325 23.71 2.91 4.71
C ASP A 325 22.21 2.64 4.59
N PHE A 326 21.81 1.71 3.72
CA PHE A 326 20.43 1.26 3.63
C PHE A 326 20.35 -0.26 3.48
N SER A 327 19.18 -0.83 3.74
CA SER A 327 18.98 -2.28 3.72
C SER A 327 19.26 -2.86 2.34
N PRO A 328 19.90 -4.04 2.26
CA PRO A 328 20.31 -4.65 1.01
C PRO A 328 19.10 -5.16 0.21
N GLN A 329 19.25 -5.22 -1.10
CA GLN A 329 18.39 -6.04 -1.94
C GLN A 329 18.60 -7.51 -1.62
N LEU A 330 17.53 -8.27 -1.41
CA LEU A 330 17.57 -9.72 -1.30
C LEU A 330 17.28 -10.35 -2.67
N ASP A 331 18.23 -11.13 -3.17
CA ASP A 331 18.08 -11.89 -4.41
C ASP A 331 17.85 -13.37 -4.08
N LEU A 332 16.67 -13.90 -4.43
CA LEU A 332 16.28 -15.29 -4.24
C LEU A 332 15.98 -15.98 -5.58
N MET A 333 15.86 -17.29 -5.55
CA MET A 333 15.52 -18.09 -6.74
C MET A 333 14.16 -18.75 -6.57
N ARG A 334 13.33 -18.70 -7.61
CA ARG A 334 12.05 -19.42 -7.62
C ARG A 334 12.24 -20.91 -7.42
N GLY A 335 11.52 -21.46 -6.45
CA GLY A 335 11.57 -22.89 -6.12
C GLY A 335 12.76 -23.32 -5.28
N GLU A 336 13.65 -22.42 -4.90
CA GLU A 336 14.77 -22.70 -3.99
C GLU A 336 14.32 -22.50 -2.53
N PRO A 337 14.32 -23.56 -1.69
CA PRO A 337 14.00 -23.41 -0.27
C PRO A 337 15.09 -22.60 0.44
N VAL A 338 14.68 -21.53 1.14
CA VAL A 338 15.57 -20.64 1.88
C VAL A 338 15.26 -20.64 3.37
N ALA A 339 16.31 -20.50 4.18
CA ALA A 339 16.22 -20.14 5.60
C ALA A 339 16.90 -18.79 5.80
N ILE A 340 16.15 -17.81 6.27
CA ILE A 340 16.65 -16.47 6.60
C ILE A 340 16.60 -16.31 8.11
N THR A 341 17.77 -16.23 8.74
CA THR A 341 17.88 -15.96 10.17
C THR A 341 17.87 -14.46 10.38
N ILE A 342 16.78 -13.92 10.91
CA ILE A 342 16.67 -12.53 11.33
C ILE A 342 17.30 -12.42 12.72
N VAL A 343 18.29 -11.54 12.87
CA VAL A 343 18.99 -11.30 14.14
C VAL A 343 18.71 -9.86 14.57
N ASN A 344 18.23 -9.68 15.79
CA ASN A 344 17.93 -8.37 16.31
C ASN A 344 19.08 -7.80 17.15
N HIS A 345 19.83 -6.85 16.60
CA HIS A 345 20.85 -6.08 17.32
C HIS A 345 20.33 -4.69 17.77
N LEU A 346 19.03 -4.45 17.65
CA LEU A 346 18.40 -3.24 18.18
C LEU A 346 18.16 -3.40 19.69
N ASP A 347 17.79 -2.31 20.34
CA ASP A 347 17.38 -2.27 21.74
C ASP A 347 15.86 -2.40 21.95
N GLU A 348 15.11 -2.61 20.87
CA GLU A 348 13.66 -2.82 20.84
C GLU A 348 13.31 -4.10 20.06
N PRO A 349 12.16 -4.73 20.33
CA PRO A 349 11.70 -5.87 19.55
C PRO A 349 11.45 -5.47 18.08
N THR A 350 11.70 -6.39 17.16
CA THR A 350 11.42 -6.22 15.73
C THR A 350 10.85 -7.49 15.11
N SER A 351 10.47 -7.45 13.85
CA SER A 351 10.08 -8.59 13.03
C SER A 351 10.34 -8.30 11.56
N VAL A 352 10.16 -9.28 10.67
CA VAL A 352 10.26 -9.06 9.23
C VAL A 352 9.09 -9.73 8.53
N HIS A 353 8.33 -8.93 7.78
CA HIS A 353 7.31 -9.39 6.85
C HIS A 353 7.89 -9.50 5.43
N TRP A 354 7.49 -10.58 4.74
CA TRP A 354 7.89 -10.88 3.36
C TRP A 354 6.77 -10.45 2.40
N HIS A 355 6.67 -9.16 2.18
CA HIS A 355 5.58 -8.55 1.45
C HIS A 355 5.46 -9.06 0.01
N GLY A 356 4.32 -9.69 -0.29
CA GLY A 356 4.03 -10.27 -1.61
C GLY A 356 4.53 -11.69 -1.80
N ILE A 357 5.35 -12.22 -0.91
CA ILE A 357 5.78 -13.62 -0.95
C ILE A 357 4.67 -14.52 -0.37
N GLU A 358 4.32 -15.55 -1.12
CA GLU A 358 3.36 -16.58 -0.69
C GLU A 358 4.07 -17.61 0.19
N VAL A 359 4.37 -17.24 1.45
CA VAL A 359 5.01 -18.16 2.41
C VAL A 359 4.09 -19.36 2.69
N GLU A 360 4.65 -20.57 2.79
CA GLU A 360 3.88 -21.80 2.97
C GLU A 360 3.20 -21.91 4.33
N ASN A 361 3.76 -21.26 5.34
CA ASN A 361 3.28 -21.28 6.72
C ASN A 361 3.14 -19.86 7.24
N SER A 362 1.94 -19.48 7.66
CA SER A 362 1.69 -18.12 8.18
C SER A 362 2.53 -17.76 9.41
N TYR A 363 3.05 -18.73 10.15
CA TYR A 363 4.00 -18.49 11.24
C TYR A 363 5.30 -17.80 10.74
N MET A 364 5.61 -17.92 9.44
CA MET A 364 6.78 -17.28 8.81
C MET A 364 6.45 -15.92 8.19
N ASP A 365 5.19 -15.48 8.24
CA ASP A 365 4.71 -14.24 7.63
C ASP A 365 5.21 -12.96 8.31
N GLY A 366 5.63 -13.06 9.57
CA GLY A 366 6.35 -12.00 10.26
C GLY A 366 5.48 -10.99 11.02
N VAL A 367 4.18 -11.24 11.24
CA VAL A 367 3.31 -10.38 12.06
C VAL A 367 3.28 -10.90 13.50
N PRO A 368 3.94 -10.21 14.45
CA PRO A 368 4.01 -10.68 15.83
C PRO A 368 2.62 -10.77 16.48
N GLY A 369 2.42 -11.82 17.29
CA GLY A 369 1.19 -12.00 18.04
C GLY A 369 -0.06 -12.35 17.23
N PHE A 370 0.04 -12.39 15.88
CA PHE A 370 -1.10 -12.70 15.02
C PHE A 370 -0.84 -13.80 13.99
N SER A 371 0.19 -13.69 13.17
CA SER A 371 0.51 -14.73 12.17
C SER A 371 0.81 -16.07 12.83
N GLY A 372 0.40 -17.18 12.19
CA GLY A 372 0.48 -18.53 12.74
C GLY A 372 -0.85 -19.26 12.67
N ASP A 373 -1.00 -20.35 13.41
CA ASP A 373 -2.19 -21.22 13.36
C ASP A 373 -3.04 -21.23 14.65
N GLY A 374 -2.80 -20.27 15.53
CA GLY A 374 -3.45 -20.18 16.85
C GLY A 374 -2.83 -21.09 17.94
N ARG A 375 -2.02 -22.09 17.57
CA ARG A 375 -1.21 -22.89 18.49
C ARG A 375 0.16 -22.25 18.73
N GLN A 376 0.71 -21.71 17.66
CA GLN A 376 1.97 -21.00 17.64
C GLN A 376 1.80 -19.72 16.82
N LEU A 377 2.02 -18.58 17.47
CA LEU A 377 2.01 -17.27 16.82
C LEU A 377 3.43 -16.78 16.62
N THR A 378 3.67 -16.08 15.54
CA THR A 378 4.95 -15.43 15.23
C THR A 378 5.36 -14.55 16.41
N PRO A 379 6.54 -14.73 17.00
CA PRO A 379 7.03 -13.85 18.05
C PRO A 379 7.58 -12.54 17.49
N ALA A 380 7.52 -11.48 18.30
CA ALA A 380 8.45 -10.38 18.13
C ALA A 380 9.86 -10.87 18.49
N ILE A 381 10.86 -10.48 17.74
CA ILE A 381 12.26 -10.86 17.97
C ILE A 381 12.82 -9.89 19.01
N ALA A 382 13.04 -10.36 20.23
CA ALA A 382 13.56 -9.52 21.31
C ALA A 382 15.01 -9.05 21.01
N PRO A 383 15.46 -7.95 21.67
CA PRO A 383 16.86 -7.53 21.60
C PRO A 383 17.84 -8.66 21.89
N GLY A 384 18.80 -8.89 21.00
CA GLY A 384 19.80 -9.95 21.09
C GLY A 384 19.33 -11.35 20.65
N ASP A 385 18.03 -11.52 20.36
CA ASP A 385 17.46 -12.78 19.90
C ASP A 385 17.45 -12.88 18.36
N SER A 386 16.99 -14.04 17.88
CA SER A 386 16.83 -14.31 16.45
C SER A 386 15.60 -15.16 16.15
N PHE A 387 15.08 -15.02 14.92
CA PHE A 387 14.01 -15.84 14.36
C PHE A 387 14.44 -16.40 13.02
N VAL A 388 14.07 -17.63 12.69
CA VAL A 388 14.40 -18.26 11.41
C VAL A 388 13.14 -18.39 10.57
N ALA A 389 13.00 -17.53 9.58
CA ALA A 389 11.99 -17.66 8.54
C ALA A 389 12.41 -18.70 7.50
N ARG A 390 11.50 -19.62 7.15
CA ARG A 390 11.70 -20.66 6.13
C ARG A 390 10.58 -20.63 5.13
N PHE A 391 10.92 -20.52 3.86
CA PHE A 391 9.95 -20.55 2.77
C PHE A 391 10.63 -20.90 1.44
N THR A 392 9.79 -21.22 0.45
CA THR A 392 10.22 -21.48 -0.92
C THR A 392 9.49 -20.51 -1.83
N PRO A 393 10.13 -19.48 -2.40
CA PRO A 393 9.44 -18.53 -3.27
C PRO A 393 8.75 -19.25 -4.44
N PRO A 394 7.42 -19.21 -4.59
CA PRO A 394 6.75 -20.01 -5.62
C PRO A 394 6.78 -19.34 -7.01
N ARG A 395 7.09 -18.05 -7.07
CA ARG A 395 7.13 -17.27 -8.32
C ARG A 395 8.32 -16.34 -8.37
N ALA A 396 8.80 -16.05 -9.58
CA ALA A 396 9.75 -14.98 -9.85
C ALA A 396 9.02 -13.64 -9.90
N GLY A 397 9.68 -12.56 -9.49
CA GLY A 397 9.09 -11.23 -9.51
C GLY A 397 9.80 -10.23 -8.61
N THR A 398 9.17 -9.07 -8.49
CA THR A 398 9.62 -7.95 -7.65
C THR A 398 8.73 -7.86 -6.43
N PHE A 399 9.35 -7.95 -5.26
CA PHE A 399 8.74 -7.95 -3.94
C PHE A 399 9.50 -7.01 -3.02
N MET A 400 9.12 -6.97 -1.75
CA MET A 400 9.83 -6.22 -0.73
C MET A 400 9.80 -6.96 0.61
N TYR A 401 10.62 -6.52 1.55
CA TYR A 401 10.57 -6.97 2.93
C TYR A 401 10.72 -5.78 3.84
N HIS A 402 10.04 -5.78 4.97
CA HIS A 402 10.09 -4.69 5.93
C HIS A 402 9.76 -5.17 7.34
N ALA A 403 10.10 -4.36 8.32
CA ALA A 403 9.71 -4.62 9.70
C ALA A 403 8.20 -4.52 9.87
N HIS A 404 7.63 -5.25 10.84
CA HIS A 404 6.19 -5.30 11.07
C HIS A 404 5.81 -5.36 12.56
N SER A 405 6.68 -4.85 13.45
CA SER A 405 6.40 -4.74 14.89
C SER A 405 5.91 -3.33 15.26
N ASP A 406 6.73 -2.32 15.02
CA ASP A 406 6.36 -0.89 15.12
C ASP A 406 6.52 -0.27 13.71
N GLU A 407 5.65 -0.72 12.80
CA GLU A 407 5.76 -0.49 11.36
C GLU A 407 6.10 0.96 11.02
N LEU A 408 5.37 1.92 11.58
CA LEU A 408 5.62 3.33 11.28
C LEU A 408 7.04 3.78 11.68
N ARG A 409 7.49 3.38 12.85
CA ARG A 409 8.79 3.80 13.37
C ARG A 409 9.93 3.05 12.70
N GLU A 410 9.77 1.77 12.49
CA GLU A 410 10.77 0.90 11.89
C GLU A 410 10.96 1.20 10.40
N ASP A 411 9.89 1.46 9.65
CA ASP A 411 9.95 1.85 8.24
C ASP A 411 10.57 3.26 8.08
N VAL A 412 10.14 4.25 8.90
CA VAL A 412 10.78 5.56 8.92
C VAL A 412 12.27 5.45 9.27
N ALA A 413 12.64 4.53 10.14
CA ALA A 413 14.04 4.26 10.49
C ALA A 413 14.84 3.65 9.33
N GLY A 414 14.19 2.90 8.42
CA GLY A 414 14.80 2.27 7.24
C GLY A 414 14.94 0.75 7.30
N LEU A 415 14.17 0.07 8.18
CA LEU A 415 14.13 -1.40 8.24
C LEU A 415 13.24 -1.98 7.13
N GLU A 416 13.64 -1.73 5.89
CA GLU A 416 12.89 -2.09 4.69
C GLU A 416 13.83 -2.28 3.49
N GLY A 417 13.48 -3.14 2.54
CA GLY A 417 14.32 -3.37 1.36
C GLY A 417 13.60 -4.10 0.22
N ALA A 418 14.21 -4.07 -0.96
CA ALA A 418 13.72 -4.81 -2.13
C ALA A 418 14.03 -6.30 -2.00
N LEU A 419 13.09 -7.14 -2.48
CA LEU A 419 13.27 -8.58 -2.59
C LEU A 419 12.97 -9.00 -4.03
N ILE A 420 13.96 -9.52 -4.73
CA ILE A 420 13.84 -9.96 -6.11
C ILE A 420 13.95 -11.49 -6.15
N VAL A 421 12.95 -12.12 -6.74
CA VAL A 421 12.98 -13.55 -6.99
C VAL A 421 13.21 -13.78 -8.48
N HIS A 422 14.31 -14.48 -8.80
CA HIS A 422 14.71 -14.77 -10.17
C HIS A 422 14.20 -16.15 -10.61
N ASP A 423 13.96 -16.32 -11.91
CA ASP A 423 13.75 -17.64 -12.48
C ASP A 423 15.06 -18.44 -12.55
N PRO A 424 15.03 -19.76 -12.31
CA PRO A 424 16.18 -20.61 -12.52
C PRO A 424 16.69 -20.52 -13.96
N GLY A 425 17.95 -20.18 -14.14
CA GLY A 425 18.56 -20.04 -15.46
C GLY A 425 18.25 -18.72 -16.18
N ALA A 426 17.58 -17.78 -15.52
CA ALA A 426 17.42 -16.43 -16.07
C ALA A 426 18.80 -15.76 -16.24
N SER A 427 19.00 -15.18 -17.40
CA SER A 427 20.25 -14.53 -17.74
C SER A 427 20.44 -13.22 -17.01
N SER A 428 21.56 -13.10 -16.35
CA SER A 428 22.30 -11.93 -15.89
C SER A 428 21.58 -10.78 -15.18
N PRO A 429 22.06 -10.47 -13.97
CA PRO A 429 21.64 -9.28 -13.20
C PRO A 429 21.91 -7.94 -13.89
N GLY A 430 22.71 -7.91 -14.94
CA GLY A 430 23.14 -6.66 -15.59
C GLY A 430 22.09 -5.93 -16.44
N HIS A 431 20.84 -6.40 -16.48
CA HIS A 431 19.73 -5.79 -17.23
C HIS A 431 18.50 -5.51 -16.37
N ASP A 432 18.57 -5.84 -15.11
CA ASP A 432 17.54 -5.56 -14.11
C ASP A 432 17.98 -4.36 -13.26
N HIS A 433 17.16 -3.33 -13.25
CA HIS A 433 17.41 -2.11 -12.49
C HIS A 433 16.28 -1.90 -11.49
N VAL A 434 16.59 -2.02 -10.22
CA VAL A 434 15.63 -1.82 -9.12
C VAL A 434 15.71 -0.37 -8.66
N PHE A 435 14.57 0.26 -8.50
CA PHE A 435 14.41 1.61 -7.96
C PHE A 435 13.53 1.52 -6.71
N PHE A 436 14.18 1.40 -5.58
CA PHE A 436 13.51 1.31 -4.28
C PHE A 436 13.30 2.71 -3.70
N LEU A 437 12.04 3.15 -3.71
CA LEU A 437 11.65 4.45 -3.19
C LEU A 437 11.29 4.36 -1.72
N LYS A 438 11.92 5.20 -0.92
CA LYS A 438 11.60 5.39 0.50
C LYS A 438 11.59 6.87 0.89
N GLY A 439 11.21 7.17 2.13
CA GLY A 439 11.16 8.51 2.67
C GLY A 439 9.74 9.08 2.75
N ASP A 440 9.62 10.37 3.06
CA ASP A 440 8.32 11.04 3.22
C ASP A 440 8.10 12.07 2.12
N LEU A 441 7.07 11.86 1.30
CA LEU A 441 6.68 12.71 0.18
C LEU A 441 6.07 14.07 0.60
N GLY A 442 6.08 14.42 1.83
CA GLY A 442 5.49 15.68 2.30
C GLY A 442 6.37 16.45 3.25
N ASN A 443 7.45 15.85 3.69
CA ASN A 443 8.34 16.44 4.70
C ASN A 443 9.70 16.79 4.08
N PRO A 444 10.07 18.07 3.98
CA PRO A 444 11.40 18.46 3.50
C PRO A 444 12.54 18.00 4.41
N GLU A 445 12.21 17.60 5.64
CA GLU A 445 13.16 17.05 6.61
C GLU A 445 13.38 15.54 6.42
N HIS A 446 12.52 14.85 5.66
CA HIS A 446 12.65 13.46 5.27
C HIS A 446 12.60 13.34 3.74
N PRO A 447 13.67 13.69 3.05
CA PRO A 447 13.68 13.70 1.59
C PRO A 447 13.43 12.29 1.06
N ILE A 448 12.79 12.26 -0.10
CA ILE A 448 12.65 11.03 -0.86
C ILE A 448 14.00 10.55 -1.31
N GLU A 449 14.23 9.27 -1.19
CA GLU A 449 15.44 8.57 -1.58
C GLU A 449 15.12 7.45 -2.56
N ILE A 450 15.98 7.26 -3.53
CA ILE A 450 16.04 6.03 -4.34
C ILE A 450 17.31 5.28 -3.93
N ASP A 451 17.14 4.02 -3.53
CA ASP A 451 18.25 3.15 -3.09
C ASP A 451 19.14 3.82 -2.04
N GLY A 452 18.51 4.54 -1.08
CA GLY A 452 19.18 5.27 -0.02
C GLY A 452 19.89 6.57 -0.45
N GLN A 453 19.62 7.07 -1.67
CA GLN A 453 20.26 8.26 -2.22
C GLN A 453 19.24 9.36 -2.53
N THR A 454 19.47 10.56 -2.04
CA THR A 454 18.73 11.78 -2.43
C THR A 454 19.20 12.35 -3.76
N SER A 455 20.39 11.94 -4.22
CA SER A 455 21.00 12.28 -5.51
C SER A 455 21.58 11.00 -6.13
N PRO A 456 20.74 10.19 -6.78
CA PRO A 456 21.15 8.90 -7.32
C PRO A 456 22.23 9.02 -8.39
N ASP A 457 23.09 8.02 -8.45
CA ASP A 457 24.11 7.89 -9.48
C ASP A 457 23.50 7.75 -10.89
N THR A 458 24.29 8.07 -11.91
CA THR A 458 23.85 7.93 -13.30
C THR A 458 23.79 6.46 -13.69
N LEU A 459 22.60 5.97 -14.05
CA LEU A 459 22.40 4.67 -14.64
C LEU A 459 22.87 4.68 -16.11
N VAL A 460 23.57 3.63 -16.53
CA VAL A 460 24.01 3.49 -17.94
C VAL A 460 23.25 2.35 -18.61
N LEU A 461 22.51 2.66 -19.67
CA LEU A 461 21.80 1.70 -20.52
C LEU A 461 22.46 1.59 -21.88
N GLN A 462 22.15 0.51 -22.63
CA GLN A 462 22.73 0.27 -23.96
C GLN A 462 21.65 0.33 -25.06
N VAL A 463 21.98 0.97 -26.18
CA VAL A 463 21.10 1.04 -27.35
C VAL A 463 20.74 -0.37 -27.84
N GLY A 464 19.46 -0.59 -28.11
CA GLY A 464 18.92 -1.83 -28.67
C GLY A 464 18.80 -2.99 -27.68
N ARG A 465 19.22 -2.81 -26.42
CA ARG A 465 19.16 -3.81 -25.38
C ARG A 465 17.88 -3.63 -24.56
N ALA A 466 17.16 -4.72 -24.33
CA ALA A 466 15.99 -4.72 -23.46
C ALA A 466 16.44 -4.66 -21.98
N GLU A 467 15.99 -3.65 -21.29
CA GLU A 467 16.26 -3.40 -19.87
C GLU A 467 14.97 -3.57 -19.07
N ARG A 468 15.05 -4.19 -17.90
CA ARG A 468 13.93 -4.30 -16.95
C ARG A 468 14.09 -3.24 -15.87
N LEU A 469 13.06 -2.40 -15.74
CA LEU A 469 12.98 -1.36 -14.72
C LEU A 469 11.96 -1.82 -13.66
N ARG A 470 12.41 -2.01 -12.43
CA ARG A 470 11.61 -2.48 -11.31
C ARG A 470 11.38 -1.33 -10.34
N LEU A 471 10.15 -0.90 -10.22
CA LEU A 471 9.77 0.17 -9.30
C LEU A 471 9.20 -0.44 -8.03
N VAL A 472 9.76 -0.09 -6.89
CA VAL A 472 9.32 -0.53 -5.56
C VAL A 472 9.07 0.71 -4.72
N ASN A 473 7.89 0.81 -4.10
CA ASN A 473 7.56 1.95 -3.26
C ASN A 473 7.19 1.52 -1.83
N LEU A 474 8.02 1.91 -0.87
CA LEU A 474 7.77 1.83 0.57
C LEU A 474 7.87 3.19 1.27
N ALA A 475 7.65 4.29 0.55
CA ALA A 475 7.62 5.61 1.17
C ALA A 475 6.46 5.71 2.18
N THR A 476 6.78 5.99 3.42
CA THR A 476 5.92 5.78 4.60
C THR A 476 4.72 6.72 4.72
N VAL A 477 4.77 7.92 4.14
CA VAL A 477 3.76 8.95 4.40
C VAL A 477 3.26 9.60 3.11
N ASN A 478 1.95 9.58 2.90
CA ASN A 478 1.18 10.31 1.87
C ASN A 478 1.68 10.17 0.42
N ALA A 479 2.27 9.03 0.07
CA ALA A 479 3.04 8.89 -1.14
C ALA A 479 2.37 8.06 -2.21
N ILE A 480 1.78 8.74 -3.18
CA ILE A 480 1.47 8.13 -4.46
C ILE A 480 2.34 8.81 -5.52
N PRO A 481 3.64 8.46 -5.60
CA PRO A 481 4.51 9.09 -6.57
C PRO A 481 4.16 8.69 -7.99
N LEU A 482 4.30 9.65 -8.89
CA LEU A 482 4.23 9.45 -10.31
C LEU A 482 5.64 9.25 -10.85
N PHE A 483 5.97 8.04 -11.25
CA PHE A 483 7.18 7.72 -11.98
C PHE A 483 7.00 8.02 -13.46
N SER A 484 7.96 8.70 -14.07
CA SER A 484 7.94 9.02 -15.50
C SER A 484 9.33 8.90 -16.10
N LEU A 485 9.49 8.13 -17.20
CA LEU A 485 10.75 8.08 -17.93
C LEU A 485 10.69 9.06 -19.11
N THR A 486 11.59 10.06 -19.08
CA THR A 486 11.61 11.16 -20.03
C THR A 486 12.93 11.24 -20.78
N ALA A 487 12.89 11.67 -22.05
CA ALA A 487 14.07 12.04 -22.83
C ALA A 487 14.28 13.55 -22.78
N GLN A 488 15.53 13.99 -22.64
CA GLN A 488 15.90 15.38 -22.88
C GLN A 488 16.01 15.62 -24.39
N THR A 489 15.30 16.61 -24.90
CA THR A 489 15.46 17.06 -26.27
C THR A 489 16.47 18.20 -26.32
N ASP A 490 17.53 18.02 -27.13
CA ASP A 490 18.57 19.04 -27.36
C ASP A 490 18.09 20.20 -28.25
N SER A 491 16.80 20.55 -28.24
CA SER A 491 16.35 21.69 -29.04
C SER A 491 16.68 23.01 -28.32
N ALA A 492 17.81 23.60 -28.72
CA ALA A 492 18.28 24.92 -28.31
C ALA A 492 17.34 26.10 -28.71
N ALA A 493 16.12 25.84 -29.14
CA ALA A 493 15.25 26.82 -29.74
C ALA A 493 14.09 27.33 -28.86
N THR A 494 13.81 26.72 -27.73
CA THR A 494 12.76 27.21 -26.80
C THR A 494 13.17 27.02 -25.36
N MET A 495 13.13 28.10 -24.58
CA MET A 495 13.42 28.13 -23.14
C MET A 495 12.33 27.42 -22.31
N VAL A 496 11.80 26.33 -22.76
CA VAL A 496 10.89 25.46 -22.01
C VAL A 496 11.53 24.08 -22.02
N ASN A 497 11.75 23.50 -20.84
CA ASN A 497 12.23 22.13 -20.68
C ASN A 497 11.15 21.16 -21.22
N ASP A 498 11.10 20.95 -22.52
CA ASP A 498 10.24 19.96 -23.18
C ASP A 498 10.84 18.57 -22.95
N THR A 499 10.52 17.99 -21.81
CA THR A 499 10.78 16.57 -21.56
C THR A 499 9.72 15.76 -22.28
N VAL A 500 10.13 14.90 -23.21
CA VAL A 500 9.24 13.99 -23.93
C VAL A 500 9.20 12.66 -23.22
N LEU A 501 7.99 12.18 -22.87
CA LEU A 501 7.81 10.84 -22.34
C LEU A 501 8.24 9.80 -23.40
N VAL A 502 9.13 8.90 -23.01
CA VAL A 502 9.42 7.71 -23.82
C VAL A 502 8.27 6.69 -23.68
N ARG A 503 8.40 5.52 -24.27
CA ARG A 503 7.41 4.45 -24.16
C ARG A 503 8.07 3.22 -23.56
N TRP A 504 7.40 2.61 -22.59
CA TRP A 504 7.79 1.34 -22.00
C TRP A 504 6.66 0.31 -22.11
N ARG A 505 6.99 -0.93 -21.88
CA ARG A 505 6.03 -2.05 -21.81
C ARG A 505 5.88 -2.48 -20.36
N PRO A 506 4.73 -2.30 -19.70
CA PRO A 506 4.50 -2.88 -18.37
C PRO A 506 4.42 -4.39 -18.49
N VAL A 507 5.02 -5.11 -17.55
CA VAL A 507 5.08 -6.58 -17.60
C VAL A 507 4.52 -7.24 -16.34
N ALA A 508 4.74 -6.66 -15.17
CA ALA A 508 4.24 -7.22 -13.92
C ALA A 508 3.81 -6.13 -12.92
N LYS A 509 2.96 -6.52 -12.00
CA LYS A 509 2.63 -5.79 -10.78
C LYS A 509 2.68 -6.74 -9.59
N ASP A 510 3.29 -6.31 -8.49
CA ASP A 510 3.42 -7.08 -7.24
C ASP A 510 3.97 -8.51 -7.49
N GLY A 511 4.94 -8.64 -8.40
CA GLY A 511 5.51 -9.94 -8.77
C GLY A 511 4.60 -10.85 -9.61
N PHE A 512 3.42 -10.39 -10.02
CA PHE A 512 2.51 -11.14 -10.88
C PHE A 512 2.46 -10.54 -12.28
N ASP A 513 2.59 -11.39 -13.31
CA ASP A 513 2.55 -10.96 -14.70
C ASP A 513 1.21 -10.30 -15.03
N LEU A 514 1.26 -9.15 -15.70
CA LEU A 514 0.07 -8.50 -16.21
C LEU A 514 -0.57 -9.33 -17.33
N PRO A 515 -1.91 -9.29 -17.47
CA PRO A 515 -2.57 -9.89 -18.63
C PRO A 515 -1.96 -9.38 -19.93
N ALA A 516 -1.81 -10.25 -20.96
CA ALA A 516 -1.15 -9.91 -22.22
C ALA A 516 -1.71 -8.63 -22.89
N ARG A 517 -3.02 -8.37 -22.76
CA ARG A 517 -3.67 -7.15 -23.26
C ARG A 517 -3.15 -5.86 -22.59
N GLU A 518 -2.63 -5.95 -21.37
CA GLU A 518 -2.08 -4.82 -20.61
C GLU A 518 -0.58 -4.63 -20.86
N GLN A 519 0.10 -5.63 -21.39
CA GLN A 519 1.53 -5.59 -21.69
C GLN A 519 1.82 -4.88 -23.03
N THR A 520 1.15 -3.77 -23.30
CA THR A 520 1.33 -3.01 -24.54
C THR A 520 2.21 -1.78 -24.31
N LEU A 521 2.97 -1.39 -25.34
CA LEU A 521 3.77 -0.17 -25.30
C LEU A 521 2.86 1.04 -25.04
N ARG A 522 3.15 1.76 -23.96
CA ARG A 522 2.43 2.97 -23.55
C ARG A 522 3.39 4.06 -23.11
N PRO A 523 2.94 5.34 -23.03
CA PRO A 523 3.77 6.40 -22.46
C PRO A 523 4.33 6.00 -21.10
N ALA A 524 5.61 6.24 -20.89
CA ALA A 524 6.36 5.80 -19.70
C ALA A 524 5.99 6.64 -18.47
N ARG A 525 4.83 6.37 -17.92
CA ARG A 525 4.25 7.03 -16.75
C ARG A 525 3.45 6.03 -15.93
N GLN A 526 3.73 5.94 -14.62
CA GLN A 526 3.03 5.05 -13.70
C GLN A 526 2.94 5.66 -12.30
N LEU A 527 1.75 5.63 -11.72
CA LEU A 527 1.56 5.86 -10.30
C LEU A 527 1.84 4.57 -9.54
N VAL A 528 2.65 4.66 -8.50
CA VAL A 528 3.03 3.52 -7.67
C VAL A 528 2.73 3.90 -6.22
N SER A 529 1.74 3.27 -5.61
CA SER A 529 1.42 3.51 -4.21
C SER A 529 2.38 2.78 -3.27
N VAL A 530 2.39 3.18 -2.02
CA VAL A 530 3.14 2.45 -1.00
C VAL A 530 2.65 1.00 -0.91
N GLY A 531 3.58 0.05 -0.79
CA GLY A 531 3.31 -1.38 -0.81
C GLY A 531 3.06 -1.95 -2.21
N GLU A 532 3.21 -1.17 -3.30
CA GLU A 532 3.08 -1.66 -4.68
C GLU A 532 4.43 -1.78 -5.36
N THR A 533 4.56 -2.79 -6.22
CA THR A 533 5.68 -2.91 -7.16
C THR A 533 5.19 -2.97 -8.60
N TYR A 534 5.98 -2.46 -9.51
CA TYR A 534 5.72 -2.54 -10.95
C TYR A 534 7.00 -2.82 -11.73
N ASP A 535 6.89 -3.68 -12.71
CA ASP A 535 7.99 -3.99 -13.63
C ASP A 535 7.67 -3.52 -15.05
N PHE A 536 8.66 -2.90 -15.68
CA PHE A 536 8.56 -2.42 -17.06
C PHE A 536 9.76 -2.91 -17.88
N GLU A 537 9.52 -3.17 -19.16
CA GLU A 537 10.58 -3.34 -20.13
C GLU A 537 10.73 -2.07 -20.95
N TYR A 538 11.97 -1.65 -21.11
CA TYR A 538 12.35 -0.52 -21.95
C TYR A 538 13.55 -0.90 -22.82
N THR A 539 13.48 -0.58 -24.13
CA THR A 539 14.58 -0.77 -25.06
C THR A 539 14.94 0.59 -25.64
N PRO A 540 16.09 1.17 -25.28
CA PRO A 540 16.53 2.44 -25.85
C PRO A 540 16.78 2.32 -27.36
N ALA A 541 16.15 3.19 -28.17
CA ALA A 541 16.31 3.17 -29.64
C ALA A 541 17.54 3.92 -30.11
N SER A 542 18.05 4.88 -29.34
CA SER A 542 19.18 5.74 -29.72
C SER A 542 19.96 6.17 -28.49
N ARG A 543 21.18 6.64 -28.70
CA ARG A 543 21.99 7.30 -27.69
C ARG A 543 21.32 8.57 -27.19
N GLY A 544 21.58 8.93 -25.97
CA GLY A 544 21.07 10.17 -25.39
C GLY A 544 21.02 10.15 -23.88
N THR A 545 20.40 11.17 -23.33
CA THR A 545 20.15 11.32 -21.89
C THR A 545 18.67 11.13 -21.60
N LEU A 546 18.37 10.28 -20.65
CA LEU A 546 17.04 10.08 -20.10
C LEU A 546 17.03 10.46 -18.64
N GLN A 547 15.85 10.62 -18.07
CA GLN A 547 15.66 10.81 -16.64
C GLN A 547 14.45 9.98 -16.18
N LEU A 548 14.62 9.22 -15.10
CA LEU A 548 13.49 8.70 -14.36
C LEU A 548 13.09 9.77 -13.34
N GLU A 549 11.96 10.42 -13.57
CA GLU A 549 11.44 11.46 -12.70
C GLU A 549 10.42 10.87 -11.75
N ILE A 550 10.55 11.20 -10.47
CA ILE A 550 9.58 10.92 -9.42
C ILE A 550 8.91 12.24 -9.06
N ARG A 551 7.58 12.29 -9.19
CA ARG A 551 6.78 13.48 -8.95
C ARG A 551 5.67 13.20 -7.95
N GLY A 552 5.30 14.20 -7.16
CA GLY A 552 4.12 14.12 -6.29
C GLY A 552 2.82 13.99 -7.08
N ASP A 553 1.80 13.38 -6.50
CA ASP A 553 0.48 13.19 -7.13
C ASP A 553 -0.44 14.42 -7.04
N ARG A 554 -0.05 15.44 -6.30
CA ARG A 554 -0.89 16.62 -6.00
C ARG A 554 -0.57 17.82 -6.88
N GLY A 555 -1.62 18.51 -7.31
CA GLY A 555 -1.53 19.78 -8.01
C GLY A 555 -0.78 19.68 -9.34
N GLN A 556 0.31 20.43 -9.47
CA GLN A 556 1.14 20.46 -10.68
C GLN A 556 2.17 19.33 -10.74
N HIS A 557 2.04 18.28 -9.96
CA HIS A 557 2.99 17.16 -9.86
C HIS A 557 4.44 17.66 -9.64
N PRO A 558 4.75 18.27 -8.48
CA PRO A 558 6.09 18.79 -8.23
C PRO A 558 7.12 17.69 -8.38
N LEU A 559 8.26 18.03 -8.97
CA LEU A 559 9.39 17.14 -9.05
C LEU A 559 9.96 16.92 -7.66
N LEU A 560 10.14 15.67 -7.28
CA LEU A 560 10.67 15.26 -5.99
C LEU A 560 12.09 14.74 -6.11
N LEU A 561 12.34 13.88 -7.11
CA LEU A 561 13.64 13.29 -7.33
C LEU A 561 13.84 12.94 -8.83
N ARG A 562 15.09 12.88 -9.26
CA ARG A 562 15.51 12.41 -10.59
C ARG A 562 16.60 11.37 -10.48
N VAL A 563 16.49 10.31 -11.26
CA VAL A 563 17.59 9.39 -11.53
C VAL A 563 18.11 9.71 -12.93
N PRO A 564 19.34 10.21 -13.07
CA PRO A 564 19.92 10.45 -14.39
C PRO A 564 20.24 9.13 -15.10
N ILE A 565 19.95 9.06 -16.39
CA ILE A 565 20.19 7.85 -17.21
C ILE A 565 20.92 8.25 -18.48
N ARG A 566 22.02 7.56 -18.76
CA ARG A 566 22.79 7.74 -19.99
C ARG A 566 22.67 6.50 -20.87
N VAL A 567 22.29 6.69 -22.13
CA VAL A 567 22.20 5.60 -23.11
C VAL A 567 23.45 5.63 -24.00
N GLU A 568 24.20 4.54 -23.97
CA GLU A 568 25.45 4.36 -24.73
C GLU A 568 25.28 3.27 -25.82
N ARG A 569 26.35 3.02 -26.61
CA ARG A 569 26.33 1.97 -27.65
C ARG A 569 26.44 0.58 -27.05
#